data_37cb046dab80470ef83353202caf1a6f
#
_entry.id   37cb046dab80470ef83353202caf1a6f
#
_cell.length_a   1.000
_cell.length_b   1.000
_cell.length_c   1.000
_cell.angle_alpha   90.00
_cell.angle_beta   90.00
_cell.angle_gamma   90.00
#
_symmetry.space_group_name_H-M   'P 1'
#
loop_
_entity.id
_entity.type
_entity.pdbx_description
1 polymer ?
#
loop_
_entity_poly.entity_id
_entity_poly.type
_entity_poly.pdbx_seq_one_letter_code
_entity_poly.pdbx_strand_id
1 'polypeptide(L)'
;VLDDTFHVAAYRLPQGFSDELFQNVVSCGEITYEAGVLISRSPALSEGRADFLQLPGSPYPRRFALLVSAGVQLGCLICVDTDGHLEKIPAQTWELVERILAKQLFVEASRQDKPFETAEDILMHLLDGGFSSAAYFQLQAANTYLADFHPRTFALVDLTAYRSVYAGKRRLKEALEARLPDSHPFLYKGDVFLFLHEDEGAQAFDDLAEEFHLKVLISEPLDELFDLPKLYPTAREALELMRDERFHGEWVCTVAQLRTPLLLKNLEGRGGLISVELRRLVAHDREKNTQYCETLYYYLICCRSLKKTCDALYTHRNTVLYRIRRLQEDFDIPLDDPSLHADLLLGVSLIPVSYTHLTLPTIR
;
A
#
# COMPACT_ATOMS: atom_id res chain seq x y z
N VAL A 1 -31.20 -9.71 11.59
CA VAL A 1 -29.78 -9.37 11.80
C VAL A 1 -29.08 -9.52 10.48
N LEU A 2 -28.36 -8.51 10.08
CA LEU A 2 -27.49 -8.51 8.91
C LEU A 2 -26.04 -8.50 9.38
N ASP A 3 -25.14 -9.07 8.60
CA ASP A 3 -23.71 -8.94 8.79
C ASP A 3 -23.17 -7.58 8.28
N ASP A 4 -21.85 -7.38 8.31
CA ASP A 4 -21.17 -6.15 7.86
C ASP A 4 -21.22 -5.93 6.34
N THR A 5 -21.55 -6.97 5.59
CA THR A 5 -21.77 -6.92 4.12
C THR A 5 -23.26 -6.83 3.74
N PHE A 6 -24.14 -6.64 4.74
CA PHE A 6 -25.59 -6.56 4.60
C PHE A 6 -26.28 -7.85 4.14
N HIS A 7 -25.64 -9.01 4.30
CA HIS A 7 -26.30 -10.30 4.12
C HIS A 7 -27.06 -10.71 5.38
N VAL A 8 -28.10 -11.53 5.20
CA VAL A 8 -28.95 -12.00 6.30
C VAL A 8 -28.25 -13.08 7.11
N ALA A 9 -27.69 -12.71 8.25
CA ALA A 9 -27.05 -13.63 9.19
C ALA A 9 -28.10 -14.46 9.98
N ALA A 10 -29.18 -13.83 10.42
CA ALA A 10 -30.26 -14.49 11.11
C ALA A 10 -31.58 -13.70 11.04
N TYR A 11 -32.70 -14.39 11.05
CA TYR A 11 -34.02 -13.76 11.10
C TYR A 11 -35.03 -14.55 11.92
N ARG A 12 -36.08 -13.86 12.35
CA ARG A 12 -37.22 -14.47 13.01
C ARG A 12 -38.52 -13.83 12.50
N LEU A 13 -39.46 -14.66 12.15
CA LEU A 13 -40.82 -14.29 11.71
C LEU A 13 -41.85 -14.76 12.75
N PRO A 14 -42.70 -13.86 13.27
CA PRO A 14 -43.88 -14.28 14.04
C PRO A 14 -44.89 -14.95 13.12
N GLN A 15 -45.71 -15.84 13.69
CA GLN A 15 -46.78 -16.49 12.94
C GLN A 15 -47.82 -15.46 12.45
N GLY A 16 -48.14 -15.53 11.14
CA GLY A 16 -49.12 -14.63 10.53
C GLY A 16 -48.55 -13.26 10.09
N PHE A 17 -47.26 -13.01 10.30
CA PHE A 17 -46.63 -11.79 9.79
C PHE A 17 -46.39 -11.88 8.27
N SER A 18 -46.88 -10.87 7.56
CA SER A 18 -46.67 -10.72 6.13
C SER A 18 -46.23 -9.31 5.81
N ASP A 19 -45.01 -9.17 5.35
CA ASP A 19 -44.42 -7.92 4.85
C ASP A 19 -43.55 -8.28 3.64
N GLU A 20 -43.91 -7.73 2.45
CA GLU A 20 -43.30 -8.10 1.18
C GLU A 20 -41.81 -7.75 1.15
N LEU A 21 -41.43 -6.59 1.68
CA LEU A 21 -40.02 -6.19 1.77
C LEU A 21 -39.20 -7.13 2.63
N PHE A 22 -39.75 -7.54 3.80
CA PHE A 22 -39.05 -8.46 4.68
C PHE A 22 -38.90 -9.84 4.02
N GLN A 23 -39.94 -10.33 3.35
CA GLN A 23 -39.90 -11.62 2.64
C GLN A 23 -38.86 -11.58 1.51
N ASN A 24 -38.78 -10.47 0.77
CA ASN A 24 -37.76 -10.29 -0.27
C ASN A 24 -36.35 -10.31 0.30
N VAL A 25 -36.08 -9.58 1.39
CA VAL A 25 -34.78 -9.59 2.07
C VAL A 25 -34.38 -11.00 2.51
N VAL A 26 -35.31 -11.74 3.10
CA VAL A 26 -35.04 -13.12 3.54
C VAL A 26 -34.84 -14.07 2.37
N SER A 27 -35.59 -13.92 1.27
CA SER A 27 -35.48 -14.80 0.09
C SER A 27 -34.23 -14.51 -0.75
N CYS A 28 -33.83 -13.25 -0.86
CA CYS A 28 -32.62 -12.83 -1.58
C CYS A 28 -31.34 -13.02 -0.73
N GLY A 29 -31.47 -13.09 0.60
CA GLY A 29 -30.34 -13.20 1.50
C GLY A 29 -29.61 -11.89 1.78
N GLU A 30 -30.09 -10.76 1.21
CA GLU A 30 -29.47 -9.42 1.35
C GLU A 30 -30.53 -8.33 1.32
N ILE A 31 -30.20 -7.12 1.79
CA ILE A 31 -31.10 -5.96 1.71
C ILE A 31 -31.13 -5.38 0.29
N THR A 32 -32.26 -4.72 -0.05
CA THR A 32 -32.34 -3.99 -1.31
C THR A 32 -31.43 -2.77 -1.33
N TYR A 33 -30.98 -2.38 -2.53
CA TYR A 33 -30.14 -1.20 -2.70
C TYR A 33 -30.74 0.07 -2.11
N GLU A 34 -32.07 0.26 -2.27
CA GLU A 34 -32.79 1.44 -1.73
C GLU A 34 -32.76 1.45 -0.19
N ALA A 35 -32.91 0.29 0.44
CA ALA A 35 -32.81 0.18 1.90
C ALA A 35 -31.38 0.48 2.38
N GLY A 36 -30.36 -0.01 1.68
CA GLY A 36 -28.96 0.29 1.96
C GLY A 36 -28.65 1.79 1.88
N VAL A 37 -29.16 2.47 0.86
CA VAL A 37 -29.00 3.94 0.70
C VAL A 37 -29.69 4.70 1.83
N LEU A 38 -30.88 4.29 2.27
CA LEU A 38 -31.57 4.94 3.39
C LEU A 38 -30.83 4.77 4.72
N ILE A 39 -30.30 3.58 4.98
CA ILE A 39 -29.48 3.30 6.16
C ILE A 39 -28.22 4.19 6.15
N SER A 40 -27.51 4.24 5.02
CA SER A 40 -26.28 5.02 4.87
C SER A 40 -26.48 6.53 5.00
N ARG A 41 -27.68 7.03 4.75
CA ARG A 41 -28.02 8.46 4.83
C ARG A 41 -28.59 8.88 6.18
N SER A 42 -28.87 7.96 7.09
CA SER A 42 -29.38 8.30 8.42
C SER A 42 -28.28 8.97 9.26
N PRO A 43 -28.46 10.25 9.70
CA PRO A 43 -27.50 10.91 10.57
C PRO A 43 -27.37 10.21 11.93
N ALA A 44 -28.47 9.64 12.44
CA ALA A 44 -28.46 8.94 13.73
C ALA A 44 -27.58 7.67 13.66
N LEU A 45 -27.69 6.88 12.58
CA LEU A 45 -26.87 5.69 12.39
C LEU A 45 -25.40 6.03 12.16
N SER A 46 -25.11 7.10 11.42
CA SER A 46 -23.71 7.57 11.22
C SER A 46 -23.06 8.03 12.54
N GLU A 47 -23.84 8.48 13.51
CA GLU A 47 -23.40 8.83 14.87
C GLU A 47 -23.42 7.61 15.82
N GLY A 48 -23.68 6.41 15.33
CA GLY A 48 -23.75 5.18 16.13
C GLY A 48 -25.01 5.04 16.98
N ARG A 49 -26.06 5.86 16.70
CA ARG A 49 -27.34 5.77 17.41
C ARG A 49 -28.37 5.02 16.57
N ALA A 50 -29.26 4.30 17.25
CA ALA A 50 -30.39 3.64 16.57
C ALA A 50 -31.36 4.68 15.98
N ASP A 51 -31.99 4.34 14.86
CA ASP A 51 -32.96 5.19 14.16
C ASP A 51 -34.23 4.39 13.79
N PHE A 52 -35.35 5.09 13.70
CA PHE A 52 -36.61 4.53 13.21
C PHE A 52 -36.86 5.06 11.80
N LEU A 53 -36.79 4.17 10.80
CA LEU A 53 -36.97 4.51 9.41
C LEU A 53 -38.20 3.84 8.82
N GLN A 54 -38.97 4.62 8.06
CA GLN A 54 -40.04 4.11 7.21
C GLN A 54 -39.52 3.81 5.82
N LEU A 55 -39.58 2.53 5.44
CA LEU A 55 -39.16 2.13 4.09
C LEU A 55 -40.33 2.24 3.10
N PRO A 56 -40.10 2.74 1.87
CA PRO A 56 -41.11 2.70 0.80
C PRO A 56 -41.59 1.27 0.55
N GLY A 57 -42.89 1.09 0.42
CA GLY A 57 -43.50 -0.23 0.14
C GLY A 57 -43.79 -1.10 1.36
N SER A 58 -43.50 -0.63 2.58
CA SER A 58 -43.96 -1.33 3.82
C SER A 58 -44.79 -0.40 4.67
N PRO A 59 -45.89 -0.89 5.29
CA PRO A 59 -46.69 -0.12 6.22
C PRO A 59 -46.06 0.03 7.60
N TYR A 60 -45.00 -0.71 7.88
CA TYR A 60 -44.41 -0.81 9.22
C TYR A 60 -43.12 0.00 9.33
N PRO A 61 -42.97 0.86 10.36
CA PRO A 61 -41.70 1.46 10.70
C PRO A 61 -40.71 0.40 11.17
N ARG A 62 -39.44 0.65 10.99
CA ARG A 62 -38.36 -0.26 11.38
C ARG A 62 -37.35 0.46 12.23
N ARG A 63 -36.96 -0.15 13.33
CA ARG A 63 -35.82 0.26 14.12
C ARG A 63 -34.55 -0.37 13.51
N PHE A 64 -33.60 0.47 13.20
CA PHE A 64 -32.25 0.10 12.75
C PHE A 64 -31.26 0.43 13.86
N ALA A 65 -30.34 -0.48 14.13
CA ALA A 65 -29.24 -0.26 15.05
C ALA A 65 -27.99 -0.95 14.54
N LEU A 66 -26.87 -0.24 14.56
CA LEU A 66 -25.57 -0.81 14.21
C LEU A 66 -25.10 -1.72 15.35
N LEU A 67 -24.63 -2.90 15.01
CA LEU A 67 -24.05 -3.85 15.94
C LEU A 67 -22.54 -3.66 15.96
N VAL A 68 -22.04 -3.06 17.06
CA VAL A 68 -20.63 -2.68 17.19
C VAL A 68 -20.00 -3.43 18.36
N SER A 69 -18.81 -3.99 18.15
CA SER A 69 -18.00 -4.59 19.23
C SER A 69 -16.55 -4.13 19.07
N ALA A 70 -15.94 -3.67 20.16
CA ALA A 70 -14.57 -3.15 20.19
C ALA A 70 -14.29 -2.07 19.12
N GLY A 71 -15.28 -1.21 18.82
CA GLY A 71 -15.16 -0.16 17.80
C GLY A 71 -15.36 -0.63 16.35
N VAL A 72 -15.59 -1.93 16.13
CA VAL A 72 -15.84 -2.50 14.80
C VAL A 72 -17.32 -2.68 14.58
N GLN A 73 -17.84 -2.20 13.44
CA GLN A 73 -19.20 -2.50 13.00
C GLN A 73 -19.24 -3.93 12.45
N LEU A 74 -20.01 -4.80 13.08
CA LEU A 74 -20.13 -6.22 12.73
C LEU A 74 -21.42 -6.53 11.98
N GLY A 75 -22.34 -5.59 11.91
CA GLY A 75 -23.60 -5.77 11.23
C GLY A 75 -24.67 -4.77 11.65
N CYS A 76 -25.91 -5.09 11.35
CA CYS A 76 -27.08 -4.27 11.64
C CYS A 76 -28.25 -5.10 12.17
N LEU A 77 -28.87 -4.64 13.25
CA LEU A 77 -30.14 -5.16 13.73
C LEU A 77 -31.29 -4.38 13.10
N ILE A 78 -32.22 -5.08 12.47
CA ILE A 78 -33.44 -4.50 11.92
C ILE A 78 -34.63 -5.15 12.65
N CYS A 79 -35.44 -4.33 13.33
CA CYS A 79 -36.69 -4.77 13.97
C CYS A 79 -37.87 -4.07 13.32
N VAL A 80 -38.85 -4.84 12.85
CA VAL A 80 -40.10 -4.31 12.27
C VAL A 80 -41.07 -4.05 13.37
N ASP A 81 -41.61 -2.82 13.46
CA ASP A 81 -42.59 -2.43 14.47
C ASP A 81 -44.01 -2.66 13.96
N THR A 82 -44.58 -3.78 14.33
CA THR A 82 -45.93 -4.20 13.88
C THR A 82 -47.07 -3.66 14.72
N ASP A 83 -46.77 -3.23 15.94
CA ASP A 83 -47.78 -2.87 16.96
C ASP A 83 -47.49 -1.57 17.72
N GLY A 84 -46.47 -0.81 17.31
CA GLY A 84 -46.08 0.45 17.94
C GLY A 84 -45.46 0.28 19.33
N HIS A 85 -44.89 -0.89 19.62
CA HIS A 85 -44.31 -1.17 20.93
C HIS A 85 -42.79 -1.05 21.00
N LEU A 86 -42.04 -1.02 19.86
CA LEU A 86 -40.59 -0.98 19.88
C LEU A 86 -40.04 0.32 20.50
N GLU A 87 -40.72 1.44 20.35
CA GLU A 87 -40.34 2.72 20.97
C GLU A 87 -40.53 2.71 22.51
N LYS A 88 -41.40 1.83 23.03
CA LYS A 88 -41.68 1.72 24.49
C LYS A 88 -40.65 0.84 25.20
N ILE A 89 -39.80 0.13 24.46
CA ILE A 89 -38.79 -0.72 25.07
C ILE A 89 -37.67 0.17 25.64
N PRO A 90 -37.28 -0.02 26.92
CA PRO A 90 -36.24 0.79 27.55
C PRO A 90 -34.90 0.72 26.80
N ALA A 91 -34.20 1.85 26.74
CA ALA A 91 -32.89 1.94 26.07
C ALA A 91 -31.91 0.90 26.61
N GLN A 92 -31.88 0.66 27.91
CA GLN A 92 -31.00 -0.35 28.53
C GLN A 92 -31.25 -1.78 27.99
N THR A 93 -32.50 -2.10 27.63
CA THR A 93 -32.84 -3.39 27.04
C THR A 93 -32.30 -3.50 25.64
N TRP A 94 -32.37 -2.41 24.82
CA TRP A 94 -31.80 -2.36 23.50
C TRP A 94 -30.29 -2.48 23.53
N GLU A 95 -29.62 -1.75 24.40
CA GLU A 95 -28.16 -1.84 24.58
C GLU A 95 -27.71 -3.26 24.93
N LEU A 96 -28.46 -3.97 25.77
CA LEU A 96 -28.17 -5.36 26.12
C LEU A 96 -28.34 -6.29 24.92
N VAL A 97 -29.43 -6.15 24.16
CA VAL A 97 -29.73 -6.95 22.97
C VAL A 97 -28.68 -6.72 21.91
N GLU A 98 -28.38 -5.46 21.62
CA GLU A 98 -27.36 -5.07 20.60
C GLU A 98 -25.99 -5.61 20.98
N ARG A 99 -25.59 -5.49 22.25
CA ARG A 99 -24.30 -6.02 22.74
C ARG A 99 -24.22 -7.55 22.64
N ILE A 100 -25.31 -8.27 22.95
CA ILE A 100 -25.32 -9.74 22.82
C ILE A 100 -25.23 -10.16 21.37
N LEU A 101 -26.00 -9.52 20.48
CA LEU A 101 -25.97 -9.82 19.04
C LEU A 101 -24.64 -9.46 18.40
N ALA A 102 -24.08 -8.31 18.75
CA ALA A 102 -22.74 -7.93 18.30
C ALA A 102 -21.68 -8.96 18.72
N LYS A 103 -21.75 -9.42 20.00
CA LYS A 103 -20.85 -10.46 20.48
C LYS A 103 -21.05 -11.79 19.76
N GLN A 104 -22.28 -12.15 19.41
CA GLN A 104 -22.58 -13.38 18.67
C GLN A 104 -22.06 -13.30 17.24
N LEU A 105 -22.31 -12.21 16.52
CA LEU A 105 -21.76 -11.98 15.18
C LEU A 105 -20.23 -12.04 15.19
N PHE A 106 -19.63 -11.43 16.20
CA PHE A 106 -18.19 -11.48 16.41
C PHE A 106 -17.66 -12.92 16.52
N VAL A 107 -18.33 -13.75 17.35
CA VAL A 107 -17.94 -15.18 17.51
C VAL A 107 -18.17 -15.95 16.21
N GLU A 108 -19.22 -15.66 15.45
CA GLU A 108 -19.48 -16.32 14.16
C GLU A 108 -18.49 -15.91 13.08
N ALA A 109 -18.18 -14.62 12.95
CA ALA A 109 -17.13 -14.13 12.07
C ALA A 109 -15.76 -14.75 12.41
N SER A 110 -15.45 -14.83 13.71
CA SER A 110 -14.21 -15.50 14.17
C SER A 110 -14.19 -17.02 13.93
N ARG A 111 -15.35 -17.65 13.69
CA ARG A 111 -15.44 -19.10 13.37
C ARG A 111 -15.43 -19.39 11.88
N GLN A 112 -15.86 -18.46 11.05
CA GLN A 112 -15.83 -18.60 9.58
C GLN A 112 -14.44 -18.42 9.01
N ASP A 113 -13.65 -17.54 9.59
CA ASP A 113 -12.19 -17.51 9.34
C ASP A 113 -11.57 -18.68 10.09
N LYS A 114 -10.85 -19.57 9.36
CA LYS A 114 -10.00 -20.57 10.01
C LYS A 114 -9.18 -19.85 11.06
N PRO A 115 -9.14 -20.33 12.31
CA PRO A 115 -8.32 -19.70 13.33
C PRO A 115 -6.90 -19.65 12.79
N PHE A 116 -6.29 -18.45 12.79
CA PHE A 116 -4.89 -18.30 12.44
C PHE A 116 -4.07 -19.17 13.40
N GLU A 117 -3.28 -20.07 12.86
CA GLU A 117 -2.48 -21.00 13.68
C GLU A 117 -1.25 -20.30 14.25
N THR A 118 -0.74 -19.31 13.51
CA THR A 118 0.48 -18.59 13.85
C THR A 118 0.35 -17.08 13.69
N ALA A 119 1.23 -16.32 14.32
CA ALA A 119 1.34 -14.88 14.08
C ALA A 119 1.72 -14.55 12.62
N GLU A 120 2.47 -15.44 11.98
CA GLU A 120 2.84 -15.33 10.56
C GLU A 120 1.59 -15.42 9.66
N ASP A 121 0.62 -16.30 9.98
CA ASP A 121 -0.65 -16.39 9.24
C ASP A 121 -1.46 -15.09 9.35
N ILE A 122 -1.49 -14.48 10.55
CA ILE A 122 -2.13 -13.18 10.77
C ILE A 122 -1.45 -12.10 9.94
N LEU A 123 -0.12 -12.07 9.91
CA LEU A 123 0.64 -11.09 9.12
C LEU A 123 0.45 -11.30 7.61
N MET A 124 0.42 -12.53 7.13
CA MET A 124 0.16 -12.82 5.72
C MET A 124 -1.24 -12.38 5.32
N HIS A 125 -2.23 -12.65 6.15
CA HIS A 125 -3.60 -12.19 5.92
C HIS A 125 -3.71 -10.66 5.95
N LEU A 126 -2.98 -9.99 6.85
CA LEU A 126 -2.90 -8.53 6.88
C LEU A 126 -2.28 -7.98 5.58
N LEU A 127 -1.13 -8.52 5.15
CA LEU A 127 -0.44 -8.12 3.93
C LEU A 127 -1.27 -8.32 2.66
N ASP A 128 -2.18 -9.31 2.66
CA ASP A 128 -3.14 -9.54 1.57
C ASP A 128 -4.37 -8.61 1.65
N GLY A 129 -4.44 -7.73 2.66
CA GLY A 129 -5.56 -6.80 2.85
C GLY A 129 -6.83 -7.47 3.37
N GLY A 130 -6.71 -8.65 4.00
CA GLY A 130 -7.84 -9.45 4.44
C GLY A 130 -8.56 -8.93 5.68
N PHE A 131 -7.98 -7.98 6.43
CA PHE A 131 -8.65 -7.39 7.59
C PHE A 131 -9.46 -6.15 7.20
N SER A 132 -10.74 -6.13 7.55
CA SER A 132 -11.65 -5.01 7.29
C SER A 132 -11.35 -3.78 8.14
N SER A 133 -10.70 -3.95 9.31
CA SER A 133 -10.37 -2.85 10.22
C SER A 133 -9.19 -3.15 11.13
N ALA A 134 -8.53 -2.07 11.62
CA ALA A 134 -7.44 -2.17 12.59
C ALA A 134 -7.87 -2.85 13.89
N ALA A 135 -9.09 -2.59 14.35
CA ALA A 135 -9.60 -3.19 15.58
C ALA A 135 -9.79 -4.71 15.43
N TYR A 136 -10.23 -5.19 14.25
CA TYR A 136 -10.35 -6.61 13.98
C TYR A 136 -8.96 -7.29 13.91
N PHE A 137 -8.00 -6.65 13.28
CA PHE A 137 -6.60 -7.11 13.30
C PHE A 137 -6.06 -7.20 14.74
N GLN A 138 -6.19 -6.13 15.54
CA GLN A 138 -5.72 -6.12 16.94
C GLN A 138 -6.33 -7.23 17.78
N LEU A 139 -7.57 -7.55 17.53
CA LEU A 139 -8.26 -8.62 18.23
C LEU A 139 -7.70 -10.01 17.89
N GLN A 140 -7.39 -10.27 16.62
CA GLN A 140 -6.72 -11.51 16.20
C GLN A 140 -5.27 -11.58 16.72
N ALA A 141 -4.60 -10.44 16.78
CA ALA A 141 -3.23 -10.30 17.27
C ALA A 141 -3.11 -10.43 18.81
N ALA A 142 -4.20 -10.22 19.58
CA ALA A 142 -4.20 -10.05 21.03
C ALA A 142 -3.52 -11.18 21.86
N ASN A 143 -3.48 -12.39 21.31
CA ASN A 143 -2.85 -13.54 21.97
C ASN A 143 -1.51 -13.94 21.33
N THR A 144 -0.91 -13.06 20.56
CA THR A 144 0.38 -13.24 19.88
C THR A 144 1.33 -12.12 20.28
N TYR A 145 2.60 -12.24 19.87
CA TYR A 145 3.58 -11.16 20.08
C TYR A 145 3.21 -9.87 19.33
N LEU A 146 2.33 -9.95 18.33
CA LEU A 146 1.89 -8.79 17.53
C LEU A 146 1.09 -7.76 18.32
N ALA A 147 0.53 -8.12 19.50
CA ALA A 147 -0.28 -7.24 20.32
C ALA A 147 0.50 -5.97 20.79
N ASP A 148 1.77 -6.16 21.15
CA ASP A 148 2.65 -5.11 21.66
C ASP A 148 3.89 -4.91 20.78
N PHE A 149 3.80 -5.31 19.50
CA PHE A 149 4.92 -5.27 18.56
C PHE A 149 4.88 -4.00 17.73
N HIS A 150 5.89 -3.14 17.89
CA HIS A 150 6.00 -1.82 17.25
C HIS A 150 7.31 -1.70 16.46
N PRO A 151 7.42 -2.36 15.30
CA PRO A 151 8.59 -2.22 14.44
C PRO A 151 8.63 -0.84 13.78
N ARG A 152 9.83 -0.35 13.47
CA ARG A 152 10.02 0.94 12.80
C ARG A 152 9.82 0.85 11.30
N THR A 153 10.36 -0.19 10.68
CA THR A 153 10.27 -0.47 9.24
C THR A 153 10.19 -1.98 9.02
N PHE A 154 10.03 -2.39 7.79
CA PHE A 154 10.24 -3.79 7.39
C PHE A 154 11.24 -3.86 6.26
N ALA A 155 11.86 -5.03 6.08
CA ALA A 155 12.71 -5.32 4.94
C ALA A 155 12.20 -6.50 4.13
N LEU A 156 12.43 -6.43 2.82
CA LEU A 156 12.20 -7.51 1.87
C LEU A 156 13.55 -7.99 1.36
N VAL A 157 13.83 -9.29 1.52
CA VAL A 157 15.07 -9.92 1.06
C VAL A 157 14.76 -10.79 -0.15
N ASP A 158 15.36 -10.44 -1.28
CA ASP A 158 15.22 -11.19 -2.53
C ASP A 158 16.01 -12.49 -2.49
N LEU A 159 15.32 -13.59 -2.72
CA LEU A 159 15.92 -14.92 -2.80
C LEU A 159 16.22 -15.39 -4.23
N THR A 160 15.96 -14.60 -5.26
CA THR A 160 16.13 -15.04 -6.66
C THR A 160 17.59 -15.31 -7.04
N ALA A 161 18.51 -14.52 -6.49
CA ALA A 161 19.95 -14.68 -6.70
C ALA A 161 20.63 -15.52 -5.61
N TYR A 162 19.89 -15.96 -4.58
CA TYR A 162 20.43 -16.74 -3.48
C TYR A 162 20.95 -18.11 -3.98
N ARG A 163 22.25 -18.22 -4.08
CA ARG A 163 22.95 -19.46 -4.46
C ARG A 163 23.64 -20.06 -3.26
N SER A 164 22.90 -20.81 -2.46
CA SER A 164 23.54 -21.64 -1.45
C SER A 164 23.81 -23.02 -2.03
N VAL A 165 25.05 -23.30 -2.34
CA VAL A 165 25.51 -24.63 -2.77
C VAL A 165 25.53 -25.60 -1.56
N TYR A 166 25.64 -25.10 -0.33
CA TYR A 166 25.90 -25.92 0.87
C TYR A 166 24.98 -25.65 2.08
N ALA A 167 24.13 -24.62 2.03
CA ALA A 167 23.27 -24.31 3.17
C ALA A 167 21.92 -23.80 2.69
N GLY A 168 20.85 -24.58 2.93
CA GLY A 168 19.48 -24.22 2.54
C GLY A 168 18.98 -22.95 3.22
N LYS A 169 17.76 -22.54 2.86
CA LYS A 169 17.02 -21.37 3.41
C LYS A 169 17.06 -21.27 4.94
N ARG A 170 17.29 -22.39 5.64
CA ARG A 170 17.43 -22.48 7.10
C ARG A 170 18.63 -21.68 7.62
N ARG A 171 19.80 -21.77 6.95
CA ARG A 171 21.00 -21.02 7.37
C ARG A 171 20.82 -19.52 7.19
N LEU A 172 20.13 -19.10 6.15
CA LEU A 172 19.81 -17.67 5.96
C LEU A 172 18.90 -17.18 7.09
N LYS A 173 17.85 -17.95 7.44
CA LYS A 173 16.96 -17.61 8.55
C LYS A 173 17.75 -17.52 9.87
N GLU A 174 18.58 -18.51 10.17
CA GLU A 174 19.43 -18.54 11.38
C GLU A 174 20.42 -17.35 11.39
N ALA A 175 20.98 -16.97 10.25
CA ALA A 175 21.89 -15.82 10.13
C ALA A 175 21.14 -14.48 10.34
N LEU A 176 19.92 -14.35 9.80
CA LEU A 176 19.06 -13.19 10.00
C LEU A 176 18.63 -13.05 11.47
N GLU A 177 18.16 -14.15 12.08
CA GLU A 177 17.74 -14.17 13.49
C GLU A 177 18.91 -13.86 14.46
N ALA A 178 20.12 -14.37 14.14
CA ALA A 178 21.31 -14.10 14.96
C ALA A 178 21.79 -12.64 14.87
N ARG A 179 21.58 -11.99 13.71
CA ARG A 179 22.03 -10.62 13.46
C ARG A 179 20.97 -9.58 13.84
N LEU A 180 19.71 -9.93 13.68
CA LEU A 180 18.53 -9.10 13.89
C LEU A 180 17.58 -9.84 14.85
N PRO A 181 17.86 -9.83 16.15
CA PRO A 181 16.94 -10.38 17.15
C PRO A 181 15.57 -9.67 17.05
N ASP A 182 14.49 -10.38 17.26
CA ASP A 182 13.12 -9.87 17.21
C ASP A 182 12.64 -9.37 15.82
N SER A 183 13.39 -9.68 14.74
CA SER A 183 13.00 -9.33 13.37
C SER A 183 11.90 -10.23 12.78
N HIS A 184 11.62 -11.36 13.40
CA HIS A 184 10.56 -12.31 13.01
C HIS A 184 10.53 -12.63 11.51
N PRO A 185 11.60 -13.17 10.90
CA PRO A 185 11.66 -13.41 9.47
C PRO A 185 10.72 -14.55 9.04
N PHE A 186 9.90 -14.28 8.01
CA PHE A 186 9.03 -15.29 7.39
C PHE A 186 9.03 -15.16 5.87
N LEU A 187 8.59 -16.22 5.18
CA LEU A 187 8.53 -16.25 3.72
C LEU A 187 7.17 -15.72 3.26
N TYR A 188 7.18 -14.68 2.41
CA TYR A 188 5.97 -14.14 1.83
C TYR A 188 6.15 -13.84 0.33
N LYS A 189 5.28 -14.40 -0.50
CA LYS A 189 5.28 -14.26 -1.99
C LYS A 189 6.66 -14.51 -2.65
N GLY A 190 7.46 -15.39 -2.04
CA GLY A 190 8.76 -15.81 -2.56
C GLY A 190 9.98 -15.09 -2.00
N ASP A 191 9.78 -13.99 -1.28
CA ASP A 191 10.82 -13.21 -0.61
C ASP A 191 10.79 -13.44 0.90
N VAL A 192 11.88 -13.15 1.60
CA VAL A 192 11.87 -13.11 3.06
C VAL A 192 11.41 -11.72 3.48
N PHE A 193 10.35 -11.69 4.26
CA PHE A 193 9.85 -10.51 4.94
C PHE A 193 10.35 -10.52 6.38
N LEU A 194 10.83 -9.41 6.89
CA LEU A 194 11.24 -9.26 8.29
C LEU A 194 11.06 -7.82 8.76
N PHE A 195 10.96 -7.65 10.08
CA PHE A 195 10.80 -6.34 10.69
C PHE A 195 12.14 -5.78 11.18
N LEU A 196 12.22 -4.45 11.26
CA LEU A 196 13.38 -3.72 11.78
C LEU A 196 12.95 -2.73 12.85
N HIS A 197 13.78 -2.61 13.90
CA HIS A 197 13.60 -1.66 14.99
C HIS A 197 14.39 -0.36 14.74
N GLU A 198 14.26 0.64 15.64
CA GLU A 198 14.79 1.99 15.43
C GLU A 198 16.31 2.04 15.18
N ASP A 199 17.07 1.15 15.82
CA ASP A 199 18.53 1.11 15.72
C ASP A 199 19.04 0.25 14.54
N GLU A 200 18.14 -0.38 13.79
CA GLU A 200 18.46 -1.31 12.73
C GLU A 200 18.26 -0.65 11.36
N GLY A 201 19.35 -0.36 10.70
CA GLY A 201 19.37 0.26 9.37
C GLY A 201 19.98 -0.64 8.29
N ALA A 202 20.25 -0.05 7.12
CA ALA A 202 20.90 -0.71 5.99
C ALA A 202 22.22 -1.42 6.37
N GLN A 203 22.98 -0.84 7.28
CA GLN A 203 24.26 -1.37 7.74
C GLN A 203 24.16 -2.77 8.36
N ALA A 204 23.00 -3.12 8.92
CA ALA A 204 22.78 -4.46 9.48
C ALA A 204 22.80 -5.57 8.43
N PHE A 205 22.56 -5.21 7.16
CA PHE A 205 22.51 -6.13 6.03
C PHE A 205 23.77 -6.14 5.17
N ASP A 206 24.67 -5.15 5.27
CA ASP A 206 25.78 -4.97 4.32
C ASP A 206 26.61 -6.26 4.18
N ASP A 207 27.07 -6.83 5.29
CA ASP A 207 27.86 -8.07 5.28
C ASP A 207 27.04 -9.28 4.78
N LEU A 208 25.75 -9.37 5.17
CA LEU A 208 24.87 -10.48 4.78
C LEU A 208 24.51 -10.40 3.28
N ALA A 209 24.25 -9.20 2.80
CA ALA A 209 23.91 -8.96 1.40
C ALA A 209 25.06 -9.31 0.48
N GLU A 210 26.30 -8.97 0.86
CA GLU A 210 27.51 -9.31 0.12
C GLU A 210 27.83 -10.81 0.21
N GLU A 211 27.82 -11.40 1.42
CA GLU A 211 28.13 -12.82 1.63
C GLU A 211 27.18 -13.75 0.87
N PHE A 212 25.89 -13.45 0.90
CA PHE A 212 24.85 -14.31 0.31
C PHE A 212 24.35 -13.83 -1.05
N HIS A 213 24.88 -12.73 -1.60
CA HIS A 213 24.42 -12.08 -2.84
C HIS A 213 22.92 -11.77 -2.82
N LEU A 214 22.47 -11.18 -1.72
CA LEU A 214 21.06 -10.83 -1.52
C LEU A 214 20.80 -9.38 -1.87
N LYS A 215 19.68 -9.11 -2.52
CA LYS A 215 19.13 -7.77 -2.63
C LYS A 215 18.17 -7.55 -1.48
N VAL A 216 18.36 -6.47 -0.75
CA VAL A 216 17.56 -6.13 0.42
C VAL A 216 16.94 -4.76 0.22
N LEU A 217 15.64 -4.69 0.36
CA LEU A 217 14.90 -3.43 0.33
C LEU A 217 14.31 -3.13 1.70
N ILE A 218 14.55 -1.94 2.20
CA ILE A 218 14.00 -1.42 3.46
C ILE A 218 12.83 -0.48 3.12
N SER A 219 11.70 -0.67 3.80
CA SER A 219 10.48 0.10 3.59
C SER A 219 10.59 1.55 4.09
N GLU A 220 9.60 2.36 3.76
CA GLU A 220 9.32 3.60 4.50
C GLU A 220 8.94 3.28 5.95
N PRO A 221 9.05 4.26 6.87
CA PRO A 221 8.65 4.08 8.26
C PRO A 221 7.20 3.63 8.39
N LEU A 222 6.97 2.76 9.37
CA LEU A 222 5.69 2.17 9.72
C LEU A 222 5.20 2.83 11.00
N ASP A 223 4.02 3.43 10.99
CA ASP A 223 3.40 3.99 12.19
C ASP A 223 2.67 2.91 12.99
N GLU A 224 1.90 2.05 12.30
CA GLU A 224 1.19 0.91 12.89
C GLU A 224 1.31 -0.32 11.97
N LEU A 225 1.25 -1.53 12.54
CA LEU A 225 1.26 -2.77 11.75
C LEU A 225 0.14 -2.80 10.70
N PHE A 226 -1.00 -2.19 11.00
CA PHE A 226 -2.14 -2.12 10.07
C PHE A 226 -1.85 -1.32 8.79
N ASP A 227 -0.76 -0.57 8.73
CA ASP A 227 -0.33 0.15 7.52
C ASP A 227 0.46 -0.72 6.53
N LEU A 228 0.84 -1.95 6.91
CA LEU A 228 1.56 -2.88 6.04
C LEU A 228 0.95 -3.04 4.64
N PRO A 229 -0.37 -3.23 4.47
CA PRO A 229 -1.00 -3.36 3.16
C PRO A 229 -0.82 -2.13 2.26
N LYS A 230 -0.63 -0.94 2.84
CA LYS A 230 -0.41 0.31 2.11
C LYS A 230 1.05 0.46 1.66
N LEU A 231 2.01 0.06 2.51
CA LEU A 231 3.44 0.23 2.27
C LEU A 231 4.06 -0.91 1.44
N TYR A 232 3.57 -2.14 1.64
CA TYR A 232 4.11 -3.32 1.00
C TYR A 232 4.12 -3.27 -0.55
N PRO A 233 3.07 -2.81 -1.25
CA PRO A 233 3.08 -2.75 -2.71
C PRO A 233 4.22 -1.91 -3.26
N THR A 234 4.46 -0.72 -2.69
CA THR A 234 5.56 0.17 -3.11
C THR A 234 6.93 -0.45 -2.81
N ALA A 235 7.07 -1.08 -1.63
CA ALA A 235 8.30 -1.78 -1.28
C ALA A 235 8.58 -2.95 -2.24
N ARG A 236 7.56 -3.70 -2.61
CA ARG A 236 7.67 -4.78 -3.58
C ARG A 236 8.07 -4.27 -4.97
N GLU A 237 7.43 -3.20 -5.46
CA GLU A 237 7.81 -2.59 -6.74
C GLU A 237 9.26 -2.10 -6.73
N ALA A 238 9.75 -1.57 -5.60
CA ALA A 238 11.13 -1.16 -5.43
C ALA A 238 12.10 -2.36 -5.46
N LEU A 239 11.75 -3.47 -4.81
CA LEU A 239 12.55 -4.70 -4.88
C LEU A 239 12.57 -5.27 -6.31
N GLU A 240 11.46 -5.22 -7.03
CA GLU A 240 11.37 -5.60 -8.44
C GLU A 240 12.25 -4.72 -9.34
N LEU A 241 12.35 -3.42 -9.02
CA LEU A 241 13.27 -2.53 -9.73
C LEU A 241 14.73 -2.93 -9.48
N MET A 242 15.08 -3.30 -8.25
CA MET A 242 16.44 -3.78 -7.92
C MET A 242 16.79 -5.10 -8.63
N ARG A 243 15.80 -5.92 -9.01
CA ARG A 243 15.99 -7.17 -9.77
C ARG A 243 16.33 -6.93 -11.24
N ASP A 244 15.96 -5.78 -11.81
CA ASP A 244 16.24 -5.45 -13.19
C ASP A 244 17.76 -5.46 -13.44
N GLU A 245 18.21 -6.13 -14.50
CA GLU A 245 19.62 -6.22 -14.85
C GLU A 245 20.25 -4.85 -15.16
N ARG A 246 19.42 -3.88 -15.50
CA ARG A 246 19.84 -2.48 -15.73
C ARG A 246 20.09 -1.71 -14.44
N PHE A 247 19.67 -2.26 -13.31
CA PHE A 247 19.91 -1.65 -12.01
C PHE A 247 21.27 -2.05 -11.46
N HIS A 248 22.22 -1.13 -11.53
CA HIS A 248 23.59 -1.29 -11.03
C HIS A 248 23.80 -0.62 -9.66
N GLY A 249 22.74 -0.56 -8.84
CA GLY A 249 22.77 0.04 -7.52
C GLY A 249 23.36 -0.87 -6.44
N GLU A 250 23.28 -0.39 -5.22
CA GLU A 250 23.73 -1.11 -4.03
C GLU A 250 22.87 -2.37 -3.76
N TRP A 251 23.44 -3.33 -3.06
CA TRP A 251 22.72 -4.55 -2.64
C TRP A 251 21.61 -4.27 -1.65
N VAL A 252 21.79 -3.22 -0.81
CA VAL A 252 20.83 -2.77 0.19
C VAL A 252 20.36 -1.37 -0.20
N CYS A 253 19.06 -1.20 -0.40
CA CYS A 253 18.44 0.08 -0.71
C CYS A 253 17.24 0.33 0.18
N THR A 254 16.87 1.60 0.33
CA THR A 254 15.60 2.00 0.93
C THR A 254 14.60 2.42 -0.17
N VAL A 255 13.30 2.34 0.12
CA VAL A 255 12.26 2.90 -0.77
C VAL A 255 12.52 4.38 -1.06
N ALA A 256 12.98 5.14 -0.05
CA ALA A 256 13.31 6.55 -0.21
C ALA A 256 14.37 6.81 -1.28
N GLN A 257 15.43 6.00 -1.33
CA GLN A 257 16.47 6.08 -2.35
C GLN A 257 15.96 5.74 -3.75
N LEU A 258 15.00 4.82 -3.84
CA LEU A 258 14.44 4.34 -5.11
C LEU A 258 13.19 5.11 -5.56
N ARG A 259 12.73 6.11 -4.82
CA ARG A 259 11.49 6.85 -5.10
C ARG A 259 11.48 7.46 -6.51
N THR A 260 12.56 8.14 -6.92
CA THR A 260 12.66 8.71 -8.26
C THR A 260 12.70 7.66 -9.36
N PRO A 261 13.53 6.61 -9.31
CA PRO A 261 13.48 5.51 -10.28
C PRO A 261 12.10 4.83 -10.38
N LEU A 262 11.40 4.66 -9.26
CA LEU A 262 10.04 4.09 -9.24
C LEU A 262 9.04 4.99 -9.97
N LEU A 263 9.07 6.29 -9.72
CA LEU A 263 8.22 7.25 -10.42
C LEU A 263 8.49 7.22 -11.93
N LEU A 264 9.75 7.21 -12.33
CA LEU A 264 10.14 7.13 -13.74
C LEU A 264 9.69 5.82 -14.39
N LYS A 265 9.84 4.69 -13.70
CA LYS A 265 9.36 3.39 -14.18
C LYS A 265 7.84 3.38 -14.41
N ASN A 266 7.07 3.99 -13.53
CA ASN A 266 5.61 4.12 -13.68
C ASN A 266 5.19 5.03 -14.85
N LEU A 267 6.10 5.87 -15.34
CA LEU A 267 5.92 6.70 -16.54
C LEU A 267 6.48 6.06 -17.80
N GLU A 268 7.19 4.94 -17.72
CA GLU A 268 7.67 4.21 -18.90
C GLU A 268 6.52 3.87 -19.85
N GLY A 269 6.78 3.95 -21.14
CA GLY A 269 5.78 3.72 -22.20
C GLY A 269 4.86 4.91 -22.50
N ARG A 270 4.91 5.99 -21.72
CA ARG A 270 4.15 7.23 -21.97
C ARG A 270 4.94 8.24 -22.80
N GLY A 271 5.64 7.80 -23.84
CA GLY A 271 6.48 8.65 -24.71
C GLY A 271 5.77 9.87 -25.31
N GLY A 272 4.44 9.88 -25.34
CA GLY A 272 3.64 11.04 -25.74
C GLY A 272 3.75 12.24 -24.79
N LEU A 273 4.21 12.04 -23.55
CA LEU A 273 4.46 13.11 -22.57
C LEU A 273 5.81 13.81 -22.78
N ILE A 274 6.72 13.24 -23.57
CA ILE A 274 8.01 13.84 -23.86
C ILE A 274 7.82 14.92 -24.95
N SER A 275 8.34 16.11 -24.73
CA SER A 275 8.21 17.22 -25.70
C SER A 275 8.83 16.87 -27.06
N VAL A 276 8.40 17.58 -28.10
CA VAL A 276 8.88 17.35 -29.47
C VAL A 276 10.36 17.65 -29.57
N GLU A 277 10.83 18.69 -28.90
CA GLU A 277 12.22 19.14 -28.85
C GLU A 277 13.12 18.04 -28.26
N LEU A 278 12.71 17.47 -27.12
CA LEU A 278 13.44 16.38 -26.48
C LEU A 278 13.47 15.11 -27.35
N ARG A 279 12.38 14.78 -28.04
CA ARG A 279 12.36 13.64 -28.97
C ARG A 279 13.31 13.86 -30.16
N ARG A 280 13.40 15.10 -30.71
CA ARG A 280 14.38 15.47 -31.75
C ARG A 280 15.81 15.34 -31.25
N LEU A 281 16.05 15.77 -29.99
CA LEU A 281 17.36 15.66 -29.35
C LEU A 281 17.80 14.20 -29.20
N VAL A 282 16.90 13.31 -28.74
CA VAL A 282 17.16 11.87 -28.64
C VAL A 282 17.51 11.25 -29.99
N ALA A 283 16.74 11.60 -31.03
CA ALA A 283 16.97 11.09 -32.37
C ALA A 283 18.35 11.52 -32.88
N HIS A 284 18.73 12.77 -32.64
CA HIS A 284 20.04 13.30 -33.01
C HIS A 284 21.16 12.58 -32.24
N ASP A 285 21.04 12.42 -30.91
CA ASP A 285 22.06 11.75 -30.10
C ASP A 285 22.31 10.31 -30.60
N ARG A 286 21.24 9.59 -30.95
CA ARG A 286 21.32 8.24 -31.50
C ARG A 286 21.96 8.18 -32.87
N GLU A 287 21.63 9.14 -33.77
CA GLU A 287 22.16 9.17 -35.14
C GLU A 287 23.60 9.60 -35.16
N LYS A 288 23.97 10.59 -34.38
CA LYS A 288 25.32 11.23 -34.42
C LYS A 288 26.27 10.75 -33.33
N ASN A 289 25.78 9.84 -32.43
CA ASN A 289 26.50 9.37 -31.25
C ASN A 289 27.00 10.53 -30.36
N THR A 290 26.15 11.50 -30.14
CA THR A 290 26.39 12.67 -29.29
C THR A 290 25.82 12.45 -27.88
N GLN A 291 26.14 13.34 -26.95
CA GLN A 291 25.77 13.24 -25.53
C GLN A 291 24.99 14.49 -25.05
N TYR A 292 24.11 15.00 -25.86
CA TYR A 292 23.35 16.19 -25.52
C TYR A 292 22.31 15.92 -24.47
N CYS A 293 21.58 14.78 -24.53
CA CYS A 293 20.61 14.36 -23.50
C CYS A 293 21.28 14.20 -22.15
N GLU A 294 22.44 13.55 -22.10
CA GLU A 294 23.19 13.38 -20.85
C GLU A 294 23.65 14.74 -20.30
N THR A 295 24.14 15.62 -21.17
CA THR A 295 24.57 16.98 -20.78
C THR A 295 23.37 17.77 -20.23
N LEU A 296 22.23 17.70 -20.88
CA LEU A 296 20.98 18.35 -20.42
C LEU A 296 20.56 17.83 -19.04
N TYR A 297 20.53 16.51 -18.87
CA TYR A 297 20.19 15.87 -17.60
C TYR A 297 21.07 16.39 -16.44
N TYR A 298 22.39 16.27 -16.59
CA TYR A 298 23.32 16.73 -15.55
C TYR A 298 23.26 18.24 -15.32
N TYR A 299 23.03 19.02 -16.36
CA TYR A 299 22.89 20.47 -16.22
C TYR A 299 21.67 20.85 -15.40
N LEU A 300 20.54 20.15 -15.60
CA LEU A 300 19.31 20.38 -14.86
C LEU A 300 19.41 19.90 -13.41
N ILE A 301 19.88 18.68 -13.13
CA ILE A 301 20.03 18.18 -11.76
C ILE A 301 21.07 18.93 -10.94
N CYS A 302 22.09 19.49 -11.57
CA CYS A 302 23.08 20.39 -10.94
C CYS A 302 22.57 21.81 -10.79
N CYS A 303 21.28 22.08 -10.89
CA CYS A 303 20.67 23.40 -10.79
C CYS A 303 21.31 24.43 -11.71
N ARG A 304 21.62 24.04 -12.94
CA ARG A 304 22.27 24.86 -14.01
C ARG A 304 23.67 25.37 -13.63
N SER A 305 24.33 24.72 -12.69
CA SER A 305 25.70 25.04 -12.30
C SER A 305 26.71 24.43 -13.27
N LEU A 306 27.31 25.24 -14.13
CA LEU A 306 28.33 24.78 -15.07
C LEU A 306 29.48 24.01 -14.40
N LYS A 307 29.94 24.50 -13.22
CA LYS A 307 31.01 23.83 -12.48
C LYS A 307 30.60 22.42 -12.09
N LYS A 308 29.47 22.29 -11.40
CA LYS A 308 28.96 20.97 -10.96
C LYS A 308 28.66 20.04 -12.15
N THR A 309 28.15 20.58 -13.26
CA THR A 309 27.90 19.81 -14.49
C THR A 309 29.21 19.29 -15.11
N CYS A 310 30.24 20.12 -15.16
CA CYS A 310 31.55 19.70 -15.66
C CYS A 310 32.14 18.60 -14.77
N ASP A 311 32.08 18.76 -13.47
CA ASP A 311 32.54 17.77 -12.49
C ASP A 311 31.79 16.43 -12.64
N ALA A 312 30.46 16.47 -12.79
CA ALA A 312 29.64 15.29 -12.96
C ALA A 312 29.87 14.55 -14.30
N LEU A 313 30.10 15.29 -15.37
CA LEU A 313 30.37 14.73 -16.70
C LEU A 313 31.84 14.41 -16.95
N TYR A 314 32.74 14.74 -16.02
CA TYR A 314 34.22 14.68 -16.24
C TYR A 314 34.65 15.38 -17.53
N THR A 315 34.01 16.51 -17.86
CA THR A 315 34.15 17.17 -19.15
C THR A 315 34.58 18.63 -18.97
N HIS A 316 35.43 19.11 -19.91
CA HIS A 316 35.92 20.48 -19.83
C HIS A 316 34.80 21.52 -20.04
N ARG A 317 34.92 22.66 -19.32
CA ARG A 317 33.91 23.73 -19.30
C ARG A 317 33.49 24.20 -20.71
N ASN A 318 34.44 24.35 -21.63
CA ASN A 318 34.13 24.82 -22.97
C ASN A 318 33.26 23.84 -23.76
N THR A 319 33.43 22.53 -23.55
CA THR A 319 32.62 21.50 -24.17
C THR A 319 31.17 21.53 -23.61
N VAL A 320 31.03 21.66 -22.31
CA VAL A 320 29.70 21.78 -21.69
C VAL A 320 29.00 23.06 -22.17
N LEU A 321 29.69 24.20 -22.20
CA LEU A 321 29.14 25.45 -22.71
C LEU A 321 28.72 25.34 -24.18
N TYR A 322 29.55 24.73 -25.04
CA TYR A 322 29.22 24.48 -26.41
C TYR A 322 27.94 23.63 -26.52
N ARG A 323 27.87 22.53 -25.81
CA ARG A 323 26.69 21.65 -25.83
C ARG A 323 25.43 22.38 -25.37
N ILE A 324 25.51 23.19 -24.29
CA ILE A 324 24.36 23.96 -23.79
C ILE A 324 23.87 24.98 -24.83
N ARG A 325 24.77 25.68 -25.50
CA ARG A 325 24.38 26.57 -26.61
C ARG A 325 23.69 25.83 -27.75
N ARG A 326 24.21 24.68 -28.13
CA ARG A 326 23.59 23.85 -29.18
C ARG A 326 22.20 23.35 -28.77
N LEU A 327 21.99 23.01 -27.51
CA LEU A 327 20.65 22.66 -26.97
C LEU A 327 19.62 23.80 -27.18
N GLN A 328 20.05 25.04 -26.98
CA GLN A 328 19.18 26.20 -27.17
C GLN A 328 19.00 26.59 -28.64
N GLU A 329 20.11 26.63 -29.42
CA GLU A 329 20.11 27.17 -30.79
C GLU A 329 19.60 26.16 -31.82
N ASP A 330 19.94 24.87 -31.71
CA ASP A 330 19.61 23.85 -32.70
C ASP A 330 18.35 23.03 -32.37
N PHE A 331 18.08 22.89 -31.10
CA PHE A 331 16.98 22.05 -30.62
C PHE A 331 15.84 22.83 -29.95
N ASP A 332 15.98 24.17 -29.90
CA ASP A 332 14.98 25.06 -29.29
C ASP A 332 14.62 24.69 -27.82
N ILE A 333 15.58 24.09 -27.07
CA ILE A 333 15.33 23.72 -25.67
C ILE A 333 15.26 24.99 -24.83
N PRO A 334 14.12 25.28 -24.17
CA PRO A 334 13.89 26.55 -23.45
C PRO A 334 14.54 26.54 -22.06
N LEU A 335 15.87 26.50 -22.00
CA LEU A 335 16.62 26.41 -20.75
C LEU A 335 16.45 27.64 -19.85
N ASP A 336 16.10 28.79 -20.40
CA ASP A 336 15.95 30.05 -19.66
C ASP A 336 14.60 30.24 -19.05
N ASP A 337 13.61 29.38 -19.39
CA ASP A 337 12.28 29.41 -18.80
C ASP A 337 12.19 28.56 -17.54
N PRO A 338 12.04 29.18 -16.34
CA PRO A 338 11.95 28.44 -15.10
C PRO A 338 10.69 27.58 -15.00
N SER A 339 9.60 27.95 -15.68
CA SER A 339 8.33 27.21 -15.64
C SER A 339 8.43 25.83 -16.30
N LEU A 340 9.34 25.66 -17.26
CA LEU A 340 9.56 24.42 -18.01
C LEU A 340 10.67 23.56 -17.41
N HIS A 341 11.33 24.01 -16.33
CA HIS A 341 12.46 23.27 -15.75
C HIS A 341 12.07 21.85 -15.30
N ALA A 342 10.95 21.69 -14.62
CA ALA A 342 10.45 20.39 -14.17
C ALA A 342 10.06 19.48 -15.35
N ASP A 343 9.40 20.05 -16.37
CA ASP A 343 9.04 19.33 -17.58
C ASP A 343 10.25 18.79 -18.34
N LEU A 344 11.26 19.65 -18.55
CA LEU A 344 12.51 19.25 -19.19
C LEU A 344 13.26 18.18 -18.39
N LEU A 345 13.33 18.33 -17.05
CA LEU A 345 13.99 17.35 -16.19
C LEU A 345 13.30 15.99 -16.24
N LEU A 346 11.96 15.97 -16.07
CA LEU A 346 11.20 14.74 -16.18
C LEU A 346 11.29 14.14 -17.58
N GLY A 347 11.13 14.96 -18.61
CA GLY A 347 11.19 14.52 -19.99
C GLY A 347 12.54 13.87 -20.35
N VAL A 348 13.67 14.50 -19.97
CA VAL A 348 14.99 13.94 -20.23
C VAL A 348 15.29 12.69 -19.38
N SER A 349 14.73 12.61 -18.17
CA SER A 349 14.86 11.45 -17.28
C SER A 349 14.09 10.23 -17.78
N LEU A 350 13.02 10.43 -18.55
CA LEU A 350 12.22 9.36 -19.17
C LEU A 350 12.85 8.79 -20.45
N ILE A 351 13.86 9.46 -20.99
CA ILE A 351 14.60 8.98 -22.16
C ILE A 351 15.48 7.82 -21.69
N PRO A 352 15.28 6.58 -22.18
CA PRO A 352 16.22 5.51 -21.89
C PRO A 352 17.55 5.90 -22.54
N VAL A 353 18.43 6.48 -21.77
CA VAL A 353 19.80 6.71 -22.18
C VAL A 353 20.40 5.31 -22.34
N SER A 354 20.65 4.91 -23.57
CA SER A 354 21.32 3.63 -23.91
C SER A 354 22.74 3.56 -23.40
N TYR A 355 23.14 4.48 -22.57
CA TYR A 355 24.45 4.63 -22.00
C TYR A 355 24.34 4.61 -20.49
N THR A 356 24.60 3.43 -19.94
CA THR A 356 25.26 3.19 -18.67
C THR A 356 25.08 4.30 -17.62
N HIS A 357 24.52 3.91 -16.48
CA HIS A 357 24.61 4.64 -15.22
C HIS A 357 23.61 5.80 -15.01
N LEU A 358 22.31 5.50 -14.98
CA LEU A 358 21.48 6.16 -13.97
C LEU A 358 21.85 5.57 -12.60
N THR A 359 23.12 5.59 -12.26
CA THR A 359 23.50 5.65 -10.87
C THR A 359 23.04 7.01 -10.40
N LEU A 360 22.00 7.02 -9.54
CA LEU A 360 21.72 8.19 -8.72
C LEU A 360 23.06 8.66 -8.15
N PRO A 361 23.42 9.96 -8.28
CA PRO A 361 24.62 10.44 -7.63
C PRO A 361 24.46 10.13 -6.16
N THR A 362 25.27 9.22 -5.64
CA THR A 362 25.43 9.02 -4.21
C THR A 362 25.91 10.37 -3.68
N ILE A 363 24.99 11.13 -3.10
CA ILE A 363 25.36 12.36 -2.39
C ILE A 363 26.06 11.87 -1.13
N ARG A 364 27.38 11.84 -1.20
CA ARG A 364 28.25 11.73 -0.03
C ARG A 364 28.34 13.08 0.67
#